data_5c47bcd4beef3ebb0023ef85a910a07f
#
_entry.id   5c47bcd4beef3ebb0023ef85a910a07f
#
_cell.length_a   1.000
_cell.length_b   1.000
_cell.length_c   1.000
_cell.angle_alpha   90.00
_cell.angle_beta   90.00
_cell.angle_gamma   90.00
#
_symmetry.space_group_name_H-M   'P 1'
#
loop_
_entity.id
_entity.type
_entity.pdbx_description
1 polymer ?
#
loop_
_entity_poly.entity_id
_entity_poly.type
_entity_poly.pdbx_seq_one_letter_code
_entity_poly.pdbx_strand_id
1 'polypeptide(L)'
;MIKLYEKGIYLSGNNEIIAEDGVSEPICKEEAKKGTIAWSIISEHNTSGDMNKLKIKFDSLASHDITFVGIIQTAKASGMERFPLPYVLTNCHNSLCAVGGTINGDDHMFGLSAAQRYGGIFVPPHIAVIHQYMREMMAGGGKMILGSESHTRYGALGTMAVGEGGGELVKQLLNDTWDIDYPGVVAVYLTGKPVAGIGPQDVALAIIGAVFKNGYVKNKVMEFVGPGIRHLSTDFRNSVDVMTTETTCLSSVWQTDDETRSWLALHGREQDYRPLNPQPMAWYDGCIYVDLSAVKPMIALPFHPSNVYEIATLNENLTDILREIEVESARIAQGKASLSLLDKVENGRLKVQQGIIAGCSGGNYENVIAAAQALRGQSCGNDAFSLAVYPSSQPVFMDLAQKGVVTDLLGAGAVIRTAFCGPCFGAGDTPINNGLSIRHTTRNFPNREGSKPGNGQMSAVALMDARSIAATAANGGFLTAATDLDCWEAVPDYAFNPAPYKSRVYQGFVKGATQQPLIYGPNIKDWPELGALTENILLKVASKILDDVTTTD
;
A
#
# COMPACT_ATOMS: atom_id res chain seq x y z
N MET A 1 -14.60 -16.51 -10.06
CA MET A 1 -13.87 -15.49 -9.26
C MET A 1 -13.44 -14.31 -10.13
N ILE A 2 -12.41 -14.42 -10.99
CA ILE A 2 -11.95 -13.29 -11.84
C ILE A 2 -12.03 -13.67 -13.32
N LYS A 3 -12.49 -12.71 -14.16
CA LYS A 3 -12.48 -12.80 -15.62
C LYS A 3 -11.89 -11.53 -16.21
N LEU A 4 -10.98 -11.67 -17.18
CA LEU A 4 -10.40 -10.55 -17.92
C LEU A 4 -11.10 -10.41 -19.28
N TYR A 5 -11.40 -9.17 -19.66
CA TYR A 5 -11.89 -8.84 -21.00
C TYR A 5 -10.71 -8.33 -21.81
N GLU A 6 -10.35 -9.02 -22.88
CA GLU A 6 -9.18 -8.70 -23.70
C GLU A 6 -9.36 -7.45 -24.56
N LYS A 7 -10.60 -7.10 -24.86
CA LYS A 7 -10.97 -5.92 -25.63
C LYS A 7 -11.56 -4.84 -24.73
N GLY A 8 -11.63 -3.62 -25.24
CA GLY A 8 -12.32 -2.52 -24.55
C GLY A 8 -13.79 -2.84 -24.27
N ILE A 9 -14.32 -2.16 -23.27
CA ILE A 9 -15.73 -2.29 -22.88
C ILE A 9 -16.37 -0.91 -22.73
N TYR A 10 -17.69 -0.87 -22.90
CA TYR A 10 -18.52 0.23 -22.42
C TYR A 10 -19.24 -0.18 -21.14
N LEU A 11 -19.35 0.75 -20.21
CA LEU A 11 -20.18 0.61 -19.01
C LEU A 11 -21.44 1.46 -19.18
N SER A 12 -22.60 0.82 -19.20
CA SER A 12 -23.88 1.50 -19.33
C SER A 12 -24.30 2.21 -18.04
N GLY A 13 -25.26 3.13 -18.11
CA GLY A 13 -25.84 3.79 -16.94
C GLY A 13 -26.54 2.84 -15.96
N ASN A 14 -26.84 1.62 -16.39
CA ASN A 14 -27.42 0.55 -15.55
C ASN A 14 -26.34 -0.38 -14.96
N ASN A 15 -25.08 0.01 -15.03
CA ASN A 15 -23.93 -0.84 -14.62
C ASN A 15 -23.82 -2.16 -15.43
N GLU A 16 -24.21 -2.16 -16.71
CA GLU A 16 -24.04 -3.32 -17.58
C GLU A 16 -22.74 -3.19 -18.39
N ILE A 17 -21.96 -4.27 -18.44
CA ILE A 17 -20.77 -4.37 -19.28
C ILE A 17 -21.21 -4.72 -20.70
N ILE A 18 -20.89 -3.86 -21.66
CA ILE A 18 -21.12 -4.07 -23.08
C ILE A 18 -19.76 -4.19 -23.76
N ALA A 19 -19.48 -5.36 -24.35
CA ALA A 19 -18.23 -5.55 -25.10
C ALA A 19 -18.17 -4.57 -26.30
N GLU A 20 -16.99 -4.10 -26.65
CA GLU A 20 -16.80 -3.12 -27.73
C GLU A 20 -17.40 -3.57 -29.07
N ASP A 21 -17.38 -4.88 -29.36
CA ASP A 21 -17.96 -5.48 -30.56
C ASP A 21 -19.47 -5.80 -30.44
N GLY A 22 -20.07 -5.56 -29.28
CA GLY A 22 -21.50 -5.77 -29.00
C GLY A 22 -22.37 -4.51 -29.09
N VAL A 23 -21.79 -3.36 -29.44
CA VAL A 23 -22.52 -2.09 -29.52
C VAL A 23 -23.23 -2.00 -30.88
N SER A 24 -24.56 -1.85 -30.86
CA SER A 24 -25.40 -1.81 -32.06
C SER A 24 -25.37 -0.45 -32.78
N GLU A 25 -25.01 0.63 -32.10
CA GLU A 25 -24.88 1.96 -32.68
C GLU A 25 -23.44 2.48 -32.47
N PRO A 26 -22.85 3.20 -33.46
CA PRO A 26 -21.49 3.70 -33.33
C PRO A 26 -21.43 4.78 -32.24
N ILE A 27 -20.94 4.42 -31.08
CA ILE A 27 -20.60 5.37 -30.01
C ILE A 27 -19.21 5.90 -30.28
N CYS A 28 -19.04 7.22 -30.27
CA CYS A 28 -17.72 7.82 -30.41
C CYS A 28 -16.87 7.44 -29.20
N LYS A 29 -15.89 6.56 -29.40
CA LYS A 29 -15.01 6.04 -28.36
C LYS A 29 -14.28 7.15 -27.61
N GLU A 30 -13.81 8.17 -28.33
CA GLU A 30 -13.10 9.31 -27.73
C GLU A 30 -14.01 10.16 -26.82
N GLU A 31 -15.30 10.27 -27.13
CA GLU A 31 -16.27 10.91 -26.23
C GLU A 31 -16.59 10.01 -25.02
N ALA A 32 -16.73 8.71 -25.24
CA ALA A 32 -17.01 7.75 -24.19
C ALA A 32 -15.87 7.62 -23.15
N LYS A 33 -14.61 7.79 -23.55
CA LYS A 33 -13.45 7.87 -22.65
C LYS A 33 -13.59 9.00 -21.63
N LYS A 34 -14.20 10.11 -21.99
CA LYS A 34 -14.44 11.25 -21.11
C LYS A 34 -15.40 10.92 -19.96
N GLY A 35 -16.14 9.83 -20.09
CA GLY A 35 -17.06 9.33 -19.07
C GLY A 35 -16.41 8.62 -17.89
N THR A 36 -15.11 8.35 -17.91
CA THR A 36 -14.43 7.71 -16.79
C THR A 36 -14.16 8.68 -15.64
N ILE A 37 -14.12 8.18 -14.40
CA ILE A 37 -13.74 8.97 -13.22
C ILE A 37 -12.31 9.48 -13.38
N ALA A 38 -11.42 8.63 -13.87
CA ALA A 38 -10.02 8.97 -14.11
C ALA A 38 -9.88 10.16 -15.08
N TRP A 39 -10.67 10.20 -16.17
CA TRP A 39 -10.66 11.34 -17.08
C TRP A 39 -11.05 12.64 -16.37
N SER A 40 -12.12 12.63 -15.58
CA SER A 40 -12.59 13.81 -14.86
C SER A 40 -11.48 14.36 -13.95
N ILE A 41 -10.84 13.52 -13.14
CA ILE A 41 -9.80 13.94 -12.21
C ILE A 41 -8.57 14.44 -12.96
N ILE A 42 -8.07 13.69 -13.94
CA ILE A 42 -6.89 14.08 -14.73
C ILE A 42 -7.11 15.42 -15.47
N SER A 43 -8.28 15.60 -16.08
CA SER A 43 -8.58 16.83 -16.83
C SER A 43 -8.62 18.08 -15.94
N GLU A 44 -9.06 17.95 -14.69
CA GLU A 44 -9.07 19.04 -13.72
C GLU A 44 -7.65 19.45 -13.26
N HIS A 45 -6.69 18.52 -13.29
CA HIS A 45 -5.31 18.74 -12.82
C HIS A 45 -4.31 18.99 -13.96
N ASN A 46 -4.76 18.81 -15.21
CA ASN A 46 -3.92 19.01 -16.38
C ASN A 46 -3.85 20.49 -16.78
N THR A 47 -2.65 21.04 -16.81
CA THR A 47 -2.39 22.44 -17.15
C THR A 47 -1.92 22.63 -18.60
N SER A 48 -1.70 21.55 -19.36
CA SER A 48 -1.21 21.64 -20.75
C SER A 48 -2.27 22.10 -21.76
N GLY A 49 -3.55 21.85 -21.46
CA GLY A 49 -4.65 22.01 -22.42
C GLY A 49 -4.73 20.89 -23.47
N ASP A 50 -3.78 19.94 -23.48
CA ASP A 50 -3.76 18.76 -24.36
C ASP A 50 -3.90 17.49 -23.50
N MET A 51 -4.96 16.71 -23.73
CA MET A 51 -5.18 15.47 -22.98
C MET A 51 -4.29 14.31 -23.45
N ASN A 52 -3.54 14.44 -24.55
CA ASN A 52 -2.57 13.43 -24.96
C ASN A 52 -1.21 13.65 -24.30
N LYS A 53 -0.88 14.89 -23.92
CA LYS A 53 0.38 15.31 -23.32
C LYS A 53 0.09 16.11 -22.05
N LEU A 54 -0.01 15.39 -20.95
CA LEU A 54 -0.44 15.95 -19.67
C LEU A 54 0.69 16.69 -18.97
N LYS A 55 0.33 17.78 -18.29
CA LYS A 55 1.17 18.54 -17.37
C LYS A 55 0.42 18.67 -16.03
N ILE A 56 0.62 17.72 -15.16
CA ILE A 56 -0.18 17.56 -13.94
C ILE A 56 0.39 18.39 -12.78
N LYS A 57 -0.51 19.09 -12.10
CA LYS A 57 -0.29 19.70 -10.79
C LYS A 57 -1.02 18.90 -9.73
N PHE A 58 -0.36 18.60 -8.62
CA PHE A 58 -0.95 17.86 -7.51
C PHE A 58 -1.47 18.79 -6.42
N ASP A 59 -2.47 18.32 -5.64
CA ASP A 59 -3.06 19.07 -4.52
C ASP A 59 -2.20 18.99 -3.25
N SER A 60 -1.47 17.91 -3.06
CA SER A 60 -0.56 17.73 -1.94
C SER A 60 0.51 16.68 -2.21
N LEU A 61 1.56 16.72 -1.38
CA LEU A 61 2.68 15.78 -1.42
C LEU A 61 2.78 15.00 -0.12
N ALA A 62 3.34 13.78 -0.20
CA ALA A 62 3.63 12.95 0.95
C ALA A 62 4.99 12.27 0.82
N SER A 63 5.79 12.27 1.90
CA SER A 63 7.06 11.56 1.97
C SER A 63 7.28 10.94 3.33
N HIS A 64 8.15 9.96 3.37
CA HIS A 64 8.59 9.32 4.60
C HIS A 64 10.08 9.58 4.89
N ASP A 65 10.50 9.21 6.07
CA ASP A 65 11.83 9.49 6.65
C ASP A 65 13.03 8.90 5.89
N ILE A 66 12.83 7.94 5.01
CA ILE A 66 13.90 7.46 4.12
C ILE A 66 14.13 8.41 2.93
N THR A 67 13.12 9.20 2.53
CA THR A 67 13.15 9.95 1.26
C THR A 67 13.15 11.47 1.42
N PHE A 68 12.45 12.03 2.42
CA PHE A 68 12.21 13.47 2.47
C PHE A 68 13.49 14.32 2.64
N VAL A 69 14.54 13.79 3.32
CA VAL A 69 15.82 14.51 3.48
C VAL A 69 16.41 14.84 2.12
N GLY A 70 16.58 13.83 1.26
CA GLY A 70 17.15 14.02 -0.07
C GLY A 70 16.29 14.89 -0.97
N ILE A 71 14.95 14.72 -0.91
CA ILE A 71 14.00 15.53 -1.67
C ILE A 71 14.11 17.01 -1.29
N ILE A 72 14.07 17.32 0.00
CA ILE A 72 14.14 18.71 0.50
C ILE A 72 15.50 19.35 0.20
N GLN A 73 16.60 18.61 0.37
CA GLN A 73 17.92 19.10 0.03
C GLN A 73 18.08 19.40 -1.46
N THR A 74 17.54 18.54 -2.33
CA THR A 74 17.55 18.75 -3.78
C THR A 74 16.70 19.96 -4.16
N ALA A 75 15.48 20.07 -3.64
CA ALA A 75 14.62 21.22 -3.89
C ALA A 75 15.24 22.54 -3.39
N LYS A 76 15.86 22.52 -2.18
CA LYS A 76 16.60 23.66 -1.64
C LYS A 76 17.75 24.09 -2.55
N ALA A 77 18.57 23.14 -3.00
CA ALA A 77 19.68 23.43 -3.91
C ALA A 77 19.22 23.98 -5.28
N SER A 78 17.98 23.66 -5.67
CA SER A 78 17.32 24.13 -6.88
C SER A 78 16.54 25.45 -6.69
N GLY A 79 16.67 26.12 -5.54
CA GLY A 79 16.09 27.45 -5.30
C GLY A 79 14.70 27.44 -4.64
N MET A 80 14.28 26.36 -4.01
CA MET A 80 13.03 26.34 -3.26
C MET A 80 13.09 27.26 -2.03
N GLU A 81 12.13 28.16 -1.91
CA GLU A 81 12.01 29.10 -0.79
C GLU A 81 10.99 28.65 0.26
N ARG A 82 9.94 27.96 -0.17
CA ARG A 82 8.87 27.42 0.69
C ARG A 82 8.17 26.25 0.00
N PHE A 83 7.41 25.47 0.74
CA PHE A 83 6.51 24.47 0.14
C PHE A 83 5.30 25.18 -0.48
N PRO A 84 5.10 25.06 -1.81
CA PRO A 84 4.02 25.75 -2.51
C PRO A 84 2.64 25.12 -2.29
N LEU A 85 2.61 23.87 -1.83
CA LEU A 85 1.41 23.07 -1.57
C LEU A 85 1.62 22.28 -0.26
N PRO A 86 0.53 21.72 0.34
CA PRO A 86 0.66 20.89 1.53
C PRO A 86 1.63 19.74 1.30
N TYR A 87 2.69 19.67 2.09
CA TYR A 87 3.67 18.61 2.05
C TYR A 87 3.76 17.90 3.40
N VAL A 88 3.37 16.63 3.43
CA VAL A 88 3.33 15.80 4.64
C VAL A 88 4.61 14.98 4.75
N LEU A 89 5.34 15.17 5.84
CA LEU A 89 6.57 14.46 6.20
C LEU A 89 6.26 13.49 7.34
N THR A 90 6.30 12.18 7.05
CA THR A 90 6.00 11.14 8.04
C THR A 90 7.25 10.38 8.45
N ASN A 91 7.27 9.89 9.69
CA ASN A 91 8.40 9.16 10.26
C ASN A 91 7.97 7.75 10.64
N CYS A 92 7.70 6.92 9.64
CA CYS A 92 7.13 5.60 9.83
C CYS A 92 7.96 4.44 9.26
N HIS A 93 9.04 4.71 8.52
CA HIS A 93 9.96 3.69 8.02
C HIS A 93 11.16 3.51 8.95
N ASN A 94 11.72 4.59 9.47
CA ASN A 94 12.78 4.56 10.48
C ASN A 94 12.28 5.13 11.82
N SER A 95 11.12 4.72 12.29
CA SER A 95 10.44 5.31 13.43
C SER A 95 11.06 4.99 14.80
N LEU A 96 12.26 4.42 14.84
CA LEU A 96 13.04 4.11 16.06
C LEU A 96 12.43 3.00 16.95
N CYS A 97 11.37 2.35 16.53
CA CYS A 97 10.80 1.23 17.30
C CYS A 97 11.51 -0.11 17.04
N ALA A 98 12.18 -0.24 15.90
CA ALA A 98 12.93 -1.44 15.55
C ALA A 98 14.25 -1.10 14.84
N VAL A 99 14.33 0.04 14.18
CA VAL A 99 15.55 0.57 13.58
C VAL A 99 16.12 1.61 14.54
N GLY A 100 17.23 1.32 15.17
CA GLY A 100 17.88 2.19 16.16
C GLY A 100 19.15 2.80 15.60
N GLY A 101 19.27 4.12 15.70
CA GLY A 101 20.48 4.87 15.37
C GLY A 101 20.22 6.36 15.47
N THR A 102 21.22 7.10 15.98
CA THR A 102 21.16 8.56 16.09
C THR A 102 20.89 9.21 14.72
N ILE A 103 21.40 8.61 13.65
CA ILE A 103 21.17 9.05 12.27
C ILE A 103 19.67 9.14 11.93
N ASN A 104 18.85 8.21 12.38
CA ASN A 104 17.41 8.24 12.14
C ASN A 104 16.74 9.37 12.94
N GLY A 105 17.20 9.62 14.18
CA GLY A 105 16.76 10.77 14.98
C GLY A 105 17.13 12.09 14.32
N ASP A 106 18.32 12.20 13.74
CA ASP A 106 18.78 13.37 13.00
C ASP A 106 17.90 13.65 11.76
N ASP A 107 17.53 12.62 11.01
CA ASP A 107 16.60 12.73 9.87
C ASP A 107 15.23 13.28 10.32
N HIS A 108 14.73 12.80 11.47
CA HIS A 108 13.47 13.30 12.04
C HIS A 108 13.57 14.78 12.47
N MET A 109 14.67 15.17 13.08
CA MET A 109 14.89 16.58 13.47
C MET A 109 15.06 17.49 12.25
N PHE A 110 15.73 17.01 11.19
CA PHE A 110 15.79 17.72 9.92
C PHE A 110 14.39 17.91 9.34
N GLY A 111 13.56 16.83 9.28
CA GLY A 111 12.19 16.88 8.78
C GLY A 111 11.31 17.88 9.54
N LEU A 112 11.38 17.88 10.89
CA LEU A 112 10.65 18.84 11.72
C LEU A 112 11.08 20.28 11.42
N SER A 113 12.40 20.55 11.40
CA SER A 113 12.93 21.89 11.13
C SER A 113 12.59 22.36 9.71
N ALA A 114 12.56 21.44 8.74
CA ALA A 114 12.14 21.74 7.38
C ALA A 114 10.63 22.07 7.29
N ALA A 115 9.78 21.31 8.00
CA ALA A 115 8.36 21.62 8.09
C ALA A 115 8.11 22.99 8.73
N GLN A 116 8.89 23.35 9.75
CA GLN A 116 8.84 24.68 10.38
C GLN A 116 9.32 25.78 9.42
N ARG A 117 10.45 25.56 8.76
CA ARG A 117 11.08 26.55 7.88
C ARG A 117 10.26 26.81 6.63
N TYR A 118 9.78 25.76 5.97
CA TYR A 118 9.15 25.84 4.65
C TYR A 118 7.62 25.76 4.68
N GLY A 119 7.01 25.57 5.86
CA GLY A 119 5.56 25.50 6.00
C GLY A 119 4.98 24.11 5.70
N GLY A 120 5.64 23.04 6.12
CA GLY A 120 5.16 21.66 5.94
C GLY A 120 4.33 21.12 7.10
N ILE A 121 3.85 19.89 6.93
CA ILE A 121 3.16 19.11 7.96
C ILE A 121 4.11 18.00 8.40
N PHE A 122 4.42 17.90 9.70
CA PHE A 122 5.32 16.89 10.22
C PHE A 122 4.60 15.95 11.16
N VAL A 123 4.58 14.65 10.80
CA VAL A 123 4.00 13.56 11.59
C VAL A 123 5.14 12.83 12.30
N PRO A 124 5.25 12.93 13.63
CA PRO A 124 6.33 12.28 14.39
C PRO A 124 6.28 10.75 14.30
N PRO A 125 7.40 10.07 14.67
CA PRO A 125 7.42 8.61 14.79
C PRO A 125 6.31 8.10 15.71
N HIS A 126 5.82 6.88 15.43
CA HIS A 126 4.81 6.15 16.20
C HIS A 126 3.37 6.69 16.14
N ILE A 127 3.13 7.81 15.43
CA ILE A 127 1.81 8.44 15.39
C ILE A 127 0.93 7.80 14.31
N ALA A 128 1.43 7.63 13.10
CA ALA A 128 0.73 6.96 12.02
C ALA A 128 1.71 6.49 10.94
N VAL A 129 1.35 5.43 10.23
CA VAL A 129 1.99 5.13 8.94
C VAL A 129 1.52 6.15 7.90
N ILE A 130 2.39 6.45 6.92
CA ILE A 130 2.14 7.51 5.93
C ILE A 130 0.76 7.42 5.29
N HIS A 131 0.38 6.25 4.78
CA HIS A 131 -0.87 6.14 4.03
C HIS A 131 -2.10 6.22 4.92
N GLN A 132 -2.03 5.80 6.18
CA GLN A 132 -3.14 5.96 7.11
C GLN A 132 -3.35 7.44 7.45
N TYR A 133 -2.27 8.17 7.76
CA TYR A 133 -2.36 9.62 7.99
C TYR A 133 -2.96 10.36 6.79
N MET A 134 -2.48 10.03 5.58
CA MET A 134 -2.97 10.67 4.35
C MET A 134 -4.45 10.37 4.10
N ARG A 135 -4.92 9.15 4.35
CA ARG A 135 -6.33 8.78 4.27
C ARG A 135 -7.17 9.58 5.28
N GLU A 136 -6.77 9.55 6.56
CA GLU A 136 -7.51 10.19 7.64
C GLU A 136 -7.52 11.72 7.53
N MET A 137 -6.46 12.36 6.98
CA MET A 137 -6.28 13.81 7.08
C MET A 137 -6.21 14.57 5.75
N MET A 138 -5.94 13.92 4.61
CA MET A 138 -5.61 14.64 3.37
C MET A 138 -6.43 14.19 2.15
N ALA A 139 -6.64 12.90 1.97
CA ALA A 139 -7.32 12.34 0.80
C ALA A 139 -8.81 12.75 0.73
N GLY A 140 -9.37 12.89 -0.46
CA GLY A 140 -10.77 13.25 -0.68
C GLY A 140 -11.15 13.19 -2.16
N GLY A 141 -12.43 13.27 -2.46
CA GLY A 141 -12.96 13.06 -3.81
C GLY A 141 -12.42 14.05 -4.83
N GLY A 142 -11.91 13.53 -5.93
CA GLY A 142 -11.40 14.31 -7.06
C GLY A 142 -10.00 14.89 -6.88
N LYS A 143 -9.32 14.64 -5.76
CA LYS A 143 -7.95 15.13 -5.53
C LYS A 143 -6.91 14.28 -6.25
N MET A 144 -5.73 14.87 -6.50
CA MET A 144 -4.51 14.17 -6.91
C MET A 144 -3.39 14.37 -5.88
N ILE A 145 -2.77 13.29 -5.44
CA ILE A 145 -1.69 13.31 -4.44
C ILE A 145 -0.47 12.57 -4.98
N LEU A 146 0.71 13.23 -4.86
CA LEU A 146 1.98 12.62 -5.23
C LEU A 146 2.76 12.22 -3.97
N GLY A 147 3.23 10.98 -3.91
CA GLY A 147 4.04 10.49 -2.81
C GLY A 147 5.37 9.90 -3.25
N SER A 148 6.38 10.00 -2.39
CA SER A 148 7.67 9.35 -2.60
C SER A 148 7.69 7.87 -2.18
N GLU A 149 6.54 7.35 -1.75
CA GLU A 149 6.34 5.96 -1.38
C GLU A 149 5.48 5.26 -2.44
N SER A 150 5.91 4.09 -2.89
CA SER A 150 5.28 3.37 -4.01
C SER A 150 3.82 2.99 -3.78
N HIS A 151 3.40 2.77 -2.52
CA HIS A 151 2.02 2.45 -2.15
C HIS A 151 1.13 3.69 -1.94
N THR A 152 1.52 4.84 -2.48
CA THR A 152 0.68 6.04 -2.47
C THR A 152 -0.57 5.80 -3.32
N ARG A 153 -1.62 5.27 -2.68
CA ARG A 153 -2.93 4.90 -3.25
C ARG A 153 -4.02 5.31 -2.27
N TYR A 154 -4.95 6.16 -2.71
CA TYR A 154 -6.06 6.65 -1.90
C TYR A 154 -7.36 6.67 -2.72
N GLY A 155 -7.42 5.80 -3.72
CA GLY A 155 -8.53 5.69 -4.66
C GLY A 155 -9.87 5.40 -3.98
N ALA A 156 -9.87 4.59 -2.91
CA ALA A 156 -11.06 4.27 -2.12
C ALA A 156 -11.77 5.50 -1.55
N LEU A 157 -11.06 6.64 -1.41
CA LEU A 157 -11.59 7.93 -1.00
C LEU A 157 -11.84 8.89 -2.18
N GLY A 158 -11.75 8.38 -3.41
CA GLY A 158 -11.90 9.18 -4.62
C GLY A 158 -10.69 10.03 -4.97
N THR A 159 -9.54 9.79 -4.36
CA THR A 159 -8.28 10.49 -4.65
C THR A 159 -7.41 9.67 -5.59
N MET A 160 -7.08 10.22 -6.74
CA MET A 160 -6.12 9.59 -7.65
C MET A 160 -4.69 9.90 -7.17
N ALA A 161 -4.07 8.93 -6.50
CA ALA A 161 -2.76 9.10 -5.90
C ALA A 161 -1.69 8.28 -6.64
N VAL A 162 -0.50 8.87 -6.74
CA VAL A 162 0.62 8.30 -7.49
C VAL A 162 1.85 8.23 -6.61
N GLY A 163 2.53 7.08 -6.60
CA GLY A 163 3.83 6.91 -5.98
C GLY A 163 4.94 7.02 -7.01
N GLU A 164 5.81 8.03 -6.86
CA GLU A 164 6.90 8.31 -7.80
C GLU A 164 8.23 8.56 -7.08
N GLY A 165 9.30 8.63 -7.85
CA GLY A 165 10.62 8.96 -7.33
C GLY A 165 10.72 10.40 -6.82
N GLY A 166 11.69 10.65 -5.95
CA GLY A 166 11.91 11.95 -5.30
C GLY A 166 12.06 13.13 -6.28
N GLY A 167 12.57 12.89 -7.50
CA GLY A 167 12.72 13.91 -8.54
C GLY A 167 11.39 14.54 -8.95
N GLU A 168 10.31 13.77 -9.05
CA GLU A 168 8.99 14.30 -9.41
C GLU A 168 8.40 15.16 -8.28
N LEU A 169 8.65 14.80 -7.01
CA LEU A 169 8.28 15.64 -5.88
C LEU A 169 9.07 16.96 -5.89
N VAL A 170 10.36 16.92 -6.22
CA VAL A 170 11.18 18.14 -6.36
C VAL A 170 10.59 19.07 -7.42
N LYS A 171 10.16 18.56 -8.57
CA LYS A 171 9.48 19.39 -9.60
C LYS A 171 8.25 20.09 -9.02
N GLN A 172 7.38 19.36 -8.29
CA GLN A 172 6.21 19.98 -7.67
C GLN A 172 6.59 21.04 -6.62
N LEU A 173 7.65 20.80 -5.83
CA LEU A 173 8.18 21.78 -4.87
C LEU A 173 8.76 23.04 -5.54
N LEU A 174 9.16 22.94 -6.79
CA LEU A 174 9.62 24.06 -7.64
C LEU A 174 8.50 24.65 -8.51
N ASN A 175 7.24 24.32 -8.26
CA ASN A 175 6.08 24.72 -9.07
C ASN A 175 6.12 24.21 -10.52
N ASP A 176 6.85 23.16 -10.79
CA ASP A 176 6.86 22.49 -12.10
C ASP A 176 5.77 21.38 -12.16
N THR A 177 5.67 20.67 -13.27
CA THR A 177 4.61 19.70 -13.56
C THR A 177 5.14 18.28 -13.62
N TRP A 178 4.23 17.32 -13.45
CA TRP A 178 4.46 15.93 -13.77
C TRP A 178 3.97 15.69 -15.20
N ASP A 179 4.91 15.41 -16.10
CA ASP A 179 4.66 15.32 -17.52
C ASP A 179 4.55 13.87 -17.95
N ILE A 180 3.37 13.46 -18.41
CA ILE A 180 3.07 12.10 -18.87
C ILE A 180 2.12 12.09 -20.07
N ASP A 181 2.09 10.99 -20.79
CA ASP A 181 1.03 10.71 -21.76
C ASP A 181 -0.25 10.27 -21.01
N TYR A 182 -1.44 10.52 -21.61
CA TYR A 182 -2.69 10.08 -21.04
C TYR A 182 -2.69 8.54 -20.87
N PRO A 183 -2.88 8.02 -19.65
CA PRO A 183 -2.83 6.58 -19.40
C PRO A 183 -4.09 5.87 -19.89
N GLY A 184 -3.96 4.59 -20.25
CA GLY A 184 -5.14 3.75 -20.41
C GLY A 184 -5.90 3.59 -19.08
N VAL A 185 -7.21 3.35 -19.16
CA VAL A 185 -8.07 3.14 -17.99
C VAL A 185 -8.75 1.78 -18.09
N VAL A 186 -8.58 0.95 -17.05
CA VAL A 186 -9.16 -0.40 -16.96
C VAL A 186 -10.21 -0.41 -15.86
N ALA A 187 -11.43 -0.83 -16.18
CA ALA A 187 -12.48 -1.04 -15.19
C ALA A 187 -12.15 -2.26 -14.31
N VAL A 188 -12.24 -2.12 -12.99
CA VAL A 188 -12.30 -3.24 -12.05
C VAL A 188 -13.75 -3.34 -11.60
N TYR A 189 -14.49 -4.21 -12.25
CA TYR A 189 -15.93 -4.33 -12.07
C TYR A 189 -16.27 -5.35 -10.99
N LEU A 190 -16.72 -4.86 -9.84
CA LEU A 190 -17.01 -5.64 -8.65
C LEU A 190 -18.49 -6.05 -8.60
N THR A 191 -18.75 -7.33 -8.38
CA THR A 191 -20.09 -7.89 -8.14
C THR A 191 -20.11 -8.76 -6.89
N GLY A 192 -21.33 -9.08 -6.42
CA GLY A 192 -21.51 -9.94 -5.26
C GLY A 192 -21.06 -9.28 -3.94
N LYS A 193 -20.87 -10.11 -2.93
CA LYS A 193 -20.45 -9.73 -1.58
C LYS A 193 -19.46 -10.77 -1.05
N PRO A 194 -18.36 -10.36 -0.38
CA PRO A 194 -17.47 -11.33 0.26
C PRO A 194 -18.21 -12.21 1.26
N VAL A 195 -17.88 -13.50 1.29
CA VAL A 195 -18.38 -14.40 2.33
C VAL A 195 -17.65 -14.18 3.64
N ALA A 196 -18.23 -14.64 4.75
CA ALA A 196 -17.59 -14.53 6.07
C ALA A 196 -16.18 -15.17 6.04
N GLY A 197 -15.21 -14.53 6.68
CA GLY A 197 -13.82 -14.95 6.68
C GLY A 197 -12.99 -14.48 5.48
N ILE A 198 -13.59 -13.94 4.43
CA ILE A 198 -12.85 -13.32 3.30
C ILE A 198 -12.53 -11.88 3.64
N GLY A 199 -11.25 -11.54 3.56
CA GLY A 199 -10.76 -10.20 3.82
C GLY A 199 -10.24 -9.47 2.57
N PRO A 200 -9.82 -8.21 2.74
CA PRO A 200 -9.38 -7.39 1.61
C PRO A 200 -8.12 -7.91 0.93
N GLN A 201 -7.20 -8.55 1.69
CA GLN A 201 -5.98 -9.11 1.12
C GLN A 201 -6.29 -10.28 0.19
N ASP A 202 -7.34 -11.08 0.47
CA ASP A 202 -7.76 -12.17 -0.41
C ASP A 202 -8.20 -11.64 -1.78
N VAL A 203 -9.01 -10.57 -1.78
CA VAL A 203 -9.46 -9.90 -3.01
C VAL A 203 -8.29 -9.30 -3.77
N ALA A 204 -7.39 -8.59 -3.06
CA ALA A 204 -6.22 -7.96 -3.66
C ALA A 204 -5.28 -8.98 -4.29
N LEU A 205 -4.96 -10.06 -3.58
CA LEU A 205 -4.09 -11.13 -4.09
C LEU A 205 -4.71 -11.84 -5.30
N ALA A 206 -6.01 -12.09 -5.28
CA ALA A 206 -6.71 -12.67 -6.42
C ALA A 206 -6.58 -11.78 -7.67
N ILE A 207 -6.75 -10.45 -7.53
CA ILE A 207 -6.57 -9.49 -8.63
C ILE A 207 -5.12 -9.49 -9.10
N ILE A 208 -4.14 -9.37 -8.19
CA ILE A 208 -2.70 -9.35 -8.53
C ILE A 208 -2.31 -10.61 -9.30
N GLY A 209 -2.73 -11.79 -8.83
CA GLY A 209 -2.46 -13.07 -9.49
C GLY A 209 -3.02 -13.13 -10.91
N ALA A 210 -4.15 -12.50 -11.18
CA ALA A 210 -4.79 -12.51 -12.49
C ALA A 210 -4.14 -11.55 -13.50
N VAL A 211 -3.55 -10.41 -13.04
CA VAL A 211 -3.17 -9.31 -13.95
C VAL A 211 -1.67 -9.03 -14.02
N PHE A 212 -0.88 -9.50 -13.05
CA PHE A 212 0.53 -9.12 -12.99
C PHE A 212 1.36 -9.76 -14.11
N LYS A 213 1.31 -11.09 -14.26
CA LYS A 213 2.16 -11.84 -15.19
C LYS A 213 1.95 -11.47 -16.66
N ASN A 214 0.74 -11.06 -17.02
CA ASN A 214 0.39 -10.65 -18.39
C ASN A 214 0.52 -9.14 -18.62
N GLY A 215 0.84 -8.35 -17.58
CA GLY A 215 0.98 -6.90 -17.66
C GLY A 215 -0.33 -6.16 -17.99
N TYR A 216 -1.48 -6.75 -17.71
CA TYR A 216 -2.79 -6.27 -18.15
C TYR A 216 -3.09 -4.82 -17.78
N VAL A 217 -2.67 -4.40 -16.58
CA VAL A 217 -2.86 -3.03 -16.06
C VAL A 217 -1.57 -2.21 -15.98
N LYS A 218 -0.46 -2.71 -16.55
CA LYS A 218 0.83 -2.02 -16.45
C LYS A 218 0.73 -0.59 -16.99
N ASN A 219 1.12 0.39 -16.16
CA ASN A 219 1.08 1.83 -16.45
C ASN A 219 -0.33 2.37 -16.80
N LYS A 220 -1.39 1.67 -16.43
CA LYS A 220 -2.78 2.12 -16.61
C LYS A 220 -3.40 2.50 -15.28
N VAL A 221 -4.51 3.22 -15.31
CA VAL A 221 -5.33 3.49 -14.13
C VAL A 221 -6.34 2.36 -13.93
N MET A 222 -6.44 1.85 -12.72
CA MET A 222 -7.48 0.92 -12.31
C MET A 222 -8.67 1.69 -11.72
N GLU A 223 -9.81 1.67 -12.40
CA GLU A 223 -11.03 2.34 -11.95
C GLU A 223 -12.03 1.31 -11.41
N PHE A 224 -12.23 1.32 -10.09
CA PHE A 224 -13.11 0.38 -9.40
C PHE A 224 -14.55 0.86 -9.46
N VAL A 225 -15.39 0.03 -10.06
CA VAL A 225 -16.80 0.31 -10.34
C VAL A 225 -17.67 -0.94 -10.10
N GLY A 226 -18.96 -0.78 -10.17
CA GLY A 226 -19.91 -1.91 -10.14
C GLY A 226 -20.64 -2.09 -8.82
N PRO A 227 -21.70 -2.92 -8.83
CA PRO A 227 -22.66 -3.03 -7.73
C PRO A 227 -22.10 -3.69 -6.46
N GLY A 228 -20.95 -4.38 -6.54
CA GLY A 228 -20.28 -4.99 -5.39
C GLY A 228 -19.69 -3.98 -4.41
N ILE A 229 -19.36 -2.77 -4.87
CA ILE A 229 -18.72 -1.71 -4.04
C ILE A 229 -19.51 -1.42 -2.77
N ARG A 230 -20.84 -1.31 -2.86
CA ARG A 230 -21.74 -1.00 -1.72
C ARG A 230 -21.68 -2.02 -0.58
N HIS A 231 -21.07 -3.19 -0.79
CA HIS A 231 -20.93 -4.23 0.22
C HIS A 231 -19.57 -4.21 0.93
N LEU A 232 -18.71 -3.28 0.57
CA LEU A 232 -17.36 -3.12 1.10
C LEU A 232 -17.28 -1.84 1.93
N SER A 233 -16.81 -1.95 3.16
CA SER A 233 -16.48 -0.79 3.97
C SER A 233 -15.33 0.02 3.34
N THR A 234 -15.17 1.27 3.75
CA THR A 234 -14.05 2.09 3.29
C THR A 234 -12.70 1.51 3.71
N ASP A 235 -12.58 0.89 4.89
CA ASP A 235 -11.35 0.21 5.35
C ASP A 235 -11.01 -1.00 4.47
N PHE A 236 -12.00 -1.78 4.09
CA PHE A 236 -11.82 -2.88 3.14
C PHE A 236 -11.31 -2.38 1.79
N ARG A 237 -11.97 -1.35 1.23
CA ARG A 237 -11.56 -0.73 -0.05
C ARG A 237 -10.14 -0.17 0.04
N ASN A 238 -9.78 0.52 1.11
CA ASN A 238 -8.44 1.07 1.34
C ASN A 238 -7.35 -0.01 1.34
N SER A 239 -7.64 -1.18 1.90
CA SER A 239 -6.69 -2.30 1.90
C SER A 239 -6.54 -2.95 0.53
N VAL A 240 -7.61 -3.08 -0.25
CA VAL A 240 -7.51 -3.53 -1.65
C VAL A 240 -6.77 -2.49 -2.50
N ASP A 241 -7.11 -1.22 -2.33
CA ASP A 241 -6.58 -0.12 -3.12
C ASP A 241 -5.05 0.02 -3.01
N VAL A 242 -4.51 -0.05 -1.80
CA VAL A 242 -3.06 0.05 -1.58
C VAL A 242 -2.29 -1.09 -2.24
N MET A 243 -2.88 -2.26 -2.35
CA MET A 243 -2.27 -3.42 -2.99
C MET A 243 -2.26 -3.34 -4.52
N THR A 244 -2.99 -2.42 -5.14
CA THR A 244 -2.95 -2.21 -6.59
C THR A 244 -1.56 -1.84 -7.09
N THR A 245 -0.71 -1.26 -6.25
CA THR A 245 0.70 -1.02 -6.56
C THR A 245 1.42 -2.27 -7.05
N GLU A 246 1.11 -3.42 -6.49
CA GLU A 246 1.76 -4.68 -6.84
C GLU A 246 1.27 -5.28 -8.18
N THR A 247 0.33 -4.62 -8.85
CA THR A 247 -0.07 -4.92 -10.23
C THR A 247 0.74 -4.16 -11.28
N THR A 248 1.61 -3.23 -10.86
CA THR A 248 2.32 -2.26 -11.71
C THR A 248 1.42 -1.23 -12.40
N CYS A 249 0.20 -1.01 -11.90
CA CYS A 249 -0.66 0.05 -12.40
C CYS A 249 -0.09 1.44 -12.05
N LEU A 250 -0.43 2.44 -12.84
CA LEU A 250 -0.03 3.84 -12.61
C LEU A 250 -0.71 4.40 -11.35
N SER A 251 -2.00 4.21 -11.24
CA SER A 251 -2.82 4.68 -10.13
C SER A 251 -4.11 3.87 -10.05
N SER A 252 -4.91 4.14 -9.02
CA SER A 252 -6.24 3.59 -8.84
C SER A 252 -7.21 4.66 -8.35
N VAL A 253 -8.48 4.51 -8.68
CA VAL A 253 -9.58 5.34 -8.18
C VAL A 253 -10.85 4.51 -8.08
N TRP A 254 -11.72 4.82 -7.15
CA TRP A 254 -12.97 4.13 -6.91
C TRP A 254 -14.17 5.04 -7.11
N GLN A 255 -15.24 4.47 -7.58
CA GLN A 255 -16.57 5.08 -7.44
C GLN A 255 -16.83 5.36 -5.96
N THR A 256 -17.28 6.57 -5.64
CA THR A 256 -17.60 6.99 -4.26
C THR A 256 -19.08 6.87 -3.98
N ASP A 257 -19.43 6.61 -2.73
CA ASP A 257 -20.80 6.42 -2.27
C ASP A 257 -21.00 6.98 -0.85
N ASP A 258 -22.16 6.71 -0.24
CA ASP A 258 -22.48 7.15 1.11
C ASP A 258 -21.54 6.55 2.17
N GLU A 259 -20.97 5.36 1.93
CA GLU A 259 -19.96 4.77 2.81
C GLU A 259 -18.69 5.63 2.83
N THR A 260 -18.21 6.06 1.65
CA THR A 260 -17.08 7.00 1.54
C THR A 260 -17.38 8.33 2.22
N ARG A 261 -18.60 8.86 2.04
CA ARG A 261 -19.04 10.09 2.68
C ARG A 261 -19.06 9.97 4.20
N SER A 262 -19.64 8.90 4.72
CA SER A 262 -19.73 8.62 6.16
C SER A 262 -18.34 8.47 6.79
N TRP A 263 -17.42 7.79 6.10
CA TRP A 263 -16.03 7.66 6.55
C TRP A 263 -15.33 9.01 6.64
N LEU A 264 -15.47 9.89 5.64
CA LEU A 264 -14.93 11.25 5.67
C LEU A 264 -15.57 12.09 6.77
N ALA A 265 -16.89 11.99 6.96
CA ALA A 265 -17.60 12.67 8.02
C ALA A 265 -17.12 12.24 9.42
N LEU A 266 -16.86 10.95 9.62
CA LEU A 266 -16.28 10.41 10.86
C LEU A 266 -14.95 11.09 11.22
N HIS A 267 -14.15 11.44 10.20
CA HIS A 267 -12.87 12.15 10.37
C HIS A 267 -13.03 13.68 10.41
N GLY A 268 -14.25 14.20 10.46
CA GLY A 268 -14.55 15.64 10.46
C GLY A 268 -14.26 16.31 9.11
N ARG A 269 -14.33 15.55 8.01
CA ARG A 269 -13.91 15.94 6.67
C ARG A 269 -14.98 15.67 5.60
N GLU A 270 -16.24 15.73 5.96
CA GLU A 270 -17.36 15.52 5.02
C GLU A 270 -17.30 16.46 3.80
N GLN A 271 -16.75 17.66 3.98
CA GLN A 271 -16.55 18.62 2.90
C GLN A 271 -15.56 18.15 1.81
N ASP A 272 -14.73 17.16 2.11
CA ASP A 272 -13.83 16.54 1.14
C ASP A 272 -14.49 15.40 0.33
N TYR A 273 -15.77 15.11 0.63
CA TYR A 273 -16.54 14.17 -0.19
C TYR A 273 -16.95 14.80 -1.52
N ARG A 274 -16.78 14.06 -2.59
CA ARG A 274 -17.29 14.35 -3.92
C ARG A 274 -17.89 13.06 -4.50
N PRO A 275 -19.13 13.09 -5.02
CA PRO A 275 -19.68 11.97 -5.74
C PRO A 275 -18.91 11.76 -7.05
N LEU A 276 -18.29 10.59 -7.20
CA LEU A 276 -17.54 10.18 -8.37
C LEU A 276 -18.16 8.92 -8.92
N ASN A 277 -18.74 9.02 -10.11
CA ASN A 277 -19.37 7.91 -10.81
C ASN A 277 -18.97 7.98 -12.28
N PRO A 278 -18.78 6.84 -12.97
CA PRO A 278 -18.64 6.84 -14.41
C PRO A 278 -19.90 7.39 -15.04
N GLN A 279 -19.76 8.17 -16.11
CA GLN A 279 -20.89 8.62 -16.91
C GLN A 279 -21.50 7.44 -17.67
N PRO A 280 -22.80 7.48 -18.01
CA PRO A 280 -23.40 6.47 -18.87
C PRO A 280 -22.60 6.28 -20.16
N MET A 281 -22.32 5.03 -20.51
CA MET A 281 -21.51 4.63 -21.67
C MET A 281 -20.04 5.05 -21.60
N ALA A 282 -19.47 5.12 -20.38
CA ALA A 282 -18.03 5.26 -20.21
C ALA A 282 -17.27 4.11 -20.89
N TRP A 283 -16.20 4.44 -21.61
CA TRP A 283 -15.36 3.43 -22.27
C TRP A 283 -14.07 3.19 -21.53
N TYR A 284 -13.67 1.91 -21.42
CA TYR A 284 -12.46 1.44 -20.75
C TYR A 284 -11.61 0.60 -21.70
N ASP A 285 -10.28 0.64 -21.55
CA ASP A 285 -9.31 -0.16 -22.33
C ASP A 285 -9.37 -1.67 -22.05
N GLY A 286 -10.15 -2.07 -21.07
CA GLY A 286 -10.36 -3.43 -20.65
C GLY A 286 -11.16 -3.51 -19.37
N CYS A 287 -11.46 -4.72 -18.91
CA CYS A 287 -12.22 -4.92 -17.68
C CYS A 287 -11.71 -6.15 -16.91
N ILE A 288 -11.53 -5.98 -15.63
CA ILE A 288 -11.32 -7.05 -14.65
C ILE A 288 -12.66 -7.25 -13.94
N TYR A 289 -13.39 -8.26 -14.34
CA TYR A 289 -14.63 -8.67 -13.65
C TYR A 289 -14.27 -9.50 -12.43
N VAL A 290 -14.74 -9.10 -11.25
CA VAL A 290 -14.50 -9.76 -9.96
C VAL A 290 -15.83 -10.10 -9.31
N ASP A 291 -16.11 -11.37 -9.15
CA ASP A 291 -17.20 -11.86 -8.31
C ASP A 291 -16.67 -12.05 -6.88
N LEU A 292 -17.00 -11.11 -5.99
CA LEU A 292 -16.56 -11.10 -4.59
C LEU A 292 -17.08 -12.33 -3.83
N SER A 293 -18.24 -12.88 -4.21
CA SER A 293 -18.82 -14.05 -3.54
C SER A 293 -18.06 -15.36 -3.83
N ALA A 294 -17.26 -15.35 -4.90
CA ALA A 294 -16.46 -16.49 -5.32
C ALA A 294 -15.00 -16.42 -4.87
N VAL A 295 -14.56 -15.32 -4.24
CA VAL A 295 -13.20 -15.19 -3.69
C VAL A 295 -13.01 -16.19 -2.55
N LYS A 296 -11.84 -16.80 -2.50
CA LYS A 296 -11.42 -17.77 -1.49
C LYS A 296 -10.30 -17.18 -0.64
N PRO A 297 -10.00 -17.76 0.54
CA PRO A 297 -8.79 -17.39 1.29
C PRO A 297 -7.54 -17.64 0.46
N MET A 298 -6.74 -16.57 0.27
CA MET A 298 -5.59 -16.57 -0.62
C MET A 298 -4.27 -16.48 0.16
N ILE A 299 -3.22 -17.00 -0.46
CA ILE A 299 -1.84 -16.83 -0.01
C ILE A 299 -0.96 -16.51 -1.21
N ALA A 300 -0.11 -15.49 -1.10
CA ALA A 300 0.96 -15.26 -2.06
C ALA A 300 2.27 -15.79 -1.47
N LEU A 301 2.78 -16.88 -2.04
CA LEU A 301 4.03 -17.50 -1.63
C LEU A 301 5.25 -16.64 -2.00
N PRO A 302 6.41 -16.83 -1.34
CA PRO A 302 7.62 -16.14 -1.74
C PRO A 302 7.90 -16.36 -3.24
N PHE A 303 8.49 -15.44 -4.00
CA PHE A 303 9.12 -14.19 -3.59
C PHE A 303 8.48 -12.99 -4.31
N HIS A 304 7.21 -13.09 -4.66
CA HIS A 304 6.46 -12.03 -5.32
C HIS A 304 4.97 -12.07 -4.95
N PRO A 305 4.28 -10.91 -4.79
CA PRO A 305 2.85 -10.87 -4.48
C PRO A 305 1.95 -11.54 -5.53
N SER A 306 2.42 -11.76 -6.76
CA SER A 306 1.68 -12.48 -7.81
C SER A 306 1.80 -14.00 -7.77
N ASN A 307 2.62 -14.55 -6.85
CA ASN A 307 2.74 -15.99 -6.68
C ASN A 307 1.60 -16.54 -5.81
N VAL A 308 0.38 -16.45 -6.32
CA VAL A 308 -0.87 -16.59 -5.57
C VAL A 308 -1.48 -17.97 -5.72
N TYR A 309 -1.94 -18.52 -4.61
CA TYR A 309 -2.71 -19.77 -4.52
C TYR A 309 -3.91 -19.57 -3.58
N GLU A 310 -4.98 -20.33 -3.80
CA GLU A 310 -5.98 -20.58 -2.76
C GLU A 310 -5.32 -21.41 -1.66
N ILE A 311 -5.57 -21.08 -0.38
CA ILE A 311 -4.96 -21.82 0.76
C ILE A 311 -5.34 -23.30 0.69
N ALA A 312 -6.57 -23.62 0.29
CA ALA A 312 -7.02 -25.00 0.10
C ALA A 312 -6.16 -25.73 -0.96
N THR A 313 -5.97 -25.10 -2.13
CA THR A 313 -5.15 -25.67 -3.22
C THR A 313 -3.69 -25.88 -2.79
N LEU A 314 -3.13 -24.95 -2.02
CA LEU A 314 -1.79 -25.11 -1.45
C LEU A 314 -1.74 -26.31 -0.50
N ASN A 315 -2.69 -26.44 0.42
CA ASN A 315 -2.74 -27.54 1.39
C ASN A 315 -2.89 -28.92 0.73
N GLU A 316 -3.59 -29.00 -0.42
CA GLU A 316 -3.72 -30.24 -1.19
C GLU A 316 -2.44 -30.62 -1.96
N ASN A 317 -1.57 -29.65 -2.29
CA ASN A 317 -0.42 -29.83 -3.17
C ASN A 317 0.91 -29.34 -2.53
N LEU A 318 1.02 -29.39 -1.22
CA LEU A 318 2.14 -28.81 -0.43
C LEU A 318 3.52 -29.21 -0.98
N THR A 319 3.76 -30.50 -1.21
CA THR A 319 5.09 -30.99 -1.57
C THR A 319 5.60 -30.40 -2.90
N ASP A 320 4.74 -30.36 -3.90
CA ASP A 320 5.14 -29.92 -5.24
C ASP A 320 5.31 -28.40 -5.26
N ILE A 321 4.35 -27.67 -4.71
CA ILE A 321 4.38 -26.20 -4.67
C ILE A 321 5.57 -25.70 -3.82
N LEU A 322 5.79 -26.24 -2.62
CA LEU A 322 6.90 -25.80 -1.76
C LEU A 322 8.27 -26.13 -2.38
N ARG A 323 8.38 -27.24 -3.11
CA ARG A 323 9.63 -27.59 -3.84
C ARG A 323 9.94 -26.56 -4.94
N GLU A 324 8.95 -26.07 -5.65
CA GLU A 324 9.15 -25.00 -6.64
C GLU A 324 9.70 -23.73 -5.99
N ILE A 325 9.18 -23.36 -4.81
CA ILE A 325 9.68 -22.20 -4.05
C ILE A 325 11.12 -22.42 -3.57
N GLU A 326 11.47 -23.62 -3.11
CA GLU A 326 12.85 -23.97 -2.71
C GLU A 326 13.83 -23.87 -3.90
N VAL A 327 13.44 -24.32 -5.08
CA VAL A 327 14.23 -24.18 -6.31
C VAL A 327 14.48 -22.71 -6.65
N GLU A 328 13.43 -21.89 -6.60
CA GLU A 328 13.55 -20.44 -6.83
C GLU A 328 14.42 -19.77 -5.76
N SER A 329 14.26 -20.17 -4.50
CA SER A 329 15.09 -19.71 -3.39
C SER A 329 16.57 -20.00 -3.63
N ALA A 330 16.91 -21.20 -4.08
CA ALA A 330 18.29 -21.58 -4.39
C ALA A 330 18.88 -20.73 -5.53
N ARG A 331 18.06 -20.42 -6.54
CA ARG A 331 18.46 -19.53 -7.64
C ARG A 331 18.75 -18.10 -7.14
N ILE A 332 17.89 -17.56 -6.29
CA ILE A 332 18.05 -16.22 -5.69
C ILE A 332 19.28 -16.17 -4.79
N ALA A 333 19.46 -17.18 -3.95
CA ALA A 333 20.57 -17.22 -2.99
C ALA A 333 21.95 -17.46 -3.62
N GLN A 334 22.01 -17.93 -4.88
CA GLN A 334 23.26 -18.18 -5.61
C GLN A 334 24.28 -19.01 -4.80
N GLY A 335 23.83 -19.98 -4.04
CA GLY A 335 24.66 -20.82 -3.19
C GLY A 335 25.16 -20.17 -1.88
N LYS A 336 24.78 -18.91 -1.60
CA LYS A 336 25.20 -18.19 -0.37
C LYS A 336 24.38 -18.57 0.86
N ALA A 337 23.16 -19.04 0.67
CA ALA A 337 22.24 -19.46 1.73
C ALA A 337 21.27 -20.54 1.19
N SER A 338 20.51 -21.16 2.07
CA SER A 338 19.48 -22.13 1.72
C SER A 338 18.19 -21.88 2.50
N LEU A 339 17.06 -22.12 1.85
CA LEU A 339 15.72 -22.13 2.47
C LEU A 339 15.11 -23.52 2.23
N SER A 340 14.67 -24.16 3.29
CA SER A 340 13.86 -25.37 3.22
C SER A 340 12.45 -25.09 3.75
N LEU A 341 11.44 -25.35 2.95
CA LEU A 341 10.03 -25.23 3.31
C LEU A 341 9.39 -26.59 3.56
N LEU A 342 9.92 -27.63 2.93
CA LEU A 342 9.45 -29.01 3.10
C LEU A 342 9.72 -29.54 4.51
N ASP A 343 10.74 -29.05 5.20
CA ASP A 343 11.03 -29.39 6.61
C ASP A 343 9.99 -28.83 7.60
N LYS A 344 9.11 -27.93 7.14
CA LYS A 344 8.02 -27.33 7.91
C LYS A 344 6.68 -28.05 7.72
N VAL A 345 6.67 -29.12 6.95
CA VAL A 345 5.46 -29.94 6.76
C VAL A 345 5.41 -31.01 7.82
N GLU A 346 4.53 -30.82 8.81
CA GLU A 346 4.28 -31.75 9.90
C GLU A 346 2.91 -32.43 9.71
N ASN A 347 2.89 -33.76 9.62
CA ASN A 347 1.66 -34.55 9.41
C ASN A 347 0.81 -34.06 8.22
N GLY A 348 1.45 -33.70 7.12
CA GLY A 348 0.79 -33.20 5.90
C GLY A 348 0.25 -31.76 6.00
N ARG A 349 0.65 -30.99 6.99
CA ARG A 349 0.25 -29.60 7.22
C ARG A 349 1.47 -28.69 7.29
N LEU A 350 1.41 -27.53 6.65
CA LEU A 350 2.47 -26.53 6.71
C LEU A 350 2.41 -25.75 8.04
N LYS A 351 3.50 -25.76 8.79
CA LYS A 351 3.68 -25.00 10.03
C LYS A 351 4.57 -23.79 9.76
N VAL A 352 4.08 -22.59 10.05
CA VAL A 352 4.82 -21.34 9.91
C VAL A 352 5.32 -20.85 11.26
N GLN A 353 6.37 -20.02 11.27
CA GLN A 353 7.04 -19.60 12.50
C GLN A 353 6.62 -18.20 12.96
N GLN A 354 6.03 -17.40 12.08
CA GLN A 354 5.68 -16.01 12.42
C GLN A 354 4.45 -15.55 11.66
N GLY A 355 3.57 -14.83 12.36
CA GLY A 355 2.48 -14.05 11.78
C GLY A 355 2.66 -12.57 12.06
N ILE A 356 2.38 -11.72 11.04
CA ILE A 356 2.44 -10.26 11.20
C ILE A 356 1.22 -9.61 10.54
N ILE A 357 0.56 -8.72 11.27
CA ILE A 357 -0.54 -7.88 10.78
C ILE A 357 -0.09 -6.43 10.92
N ALA A 358 0.26 -5.76 9.81
CA ALA A 358 0.95 -4.49 9.90
C ALA A 358 0.72 -3.56 8.70
N GLY A 359 1.12 -2.31 8.87
CA GLY A 359 1.18 -1.30 7.83
C GLY A 359 -0.17 -0.77 7.39
N CYS A 360 -0.18 -0.13 6.24
CA CYS A 360 -1.36 0.54 5.67
C CYS A 360 -2.38 -0.44 5.06
N SER A 361 -2.00 -1.68 4.83
CA SER A 361 -2.85 -2.76 4.33
C SER A 361 -3.43 -3.58 5.48
N GLY A 362 -2.58 -4.12 6.39
CA GLY A 362 -3.01 -5.04 7.44
C GLY A 362 -3.42 -4.36 8.76
N GLY A 363 -2.78 -3.24 9.12
CA GLY A 363 -2.96 -2.60 10.43
C GLY A 363 -4.16 -1.67 10.57
N ASN A 364 -5.10 -1.65 9.62
CA ASN A 364 -6.32 -0.87 9.74
C ASN A 364 -7.27 -1.43 10.79
N TYR A 365 -8.26 -0.63 11.15
CA TYR A 365 -9.18 -0.94 12.24
C TYR A 365 -9.89 -2.30 12.08
N GLU A 366 -10.54 -2.52 10.93
CA GLU A 366 -11.34 -3.73 10.69
C GLU A 366 -10.51 -5.01 10.66
N ASN A 367 -9.29 -4.97 10.13
CA ASN A 367 -8.41 -6.13 10.07
C ASN A 367 -7.95 -6.55 11.47
N VAL A 368 -7.66 -5.57 12.34
CA VAL A 368 -7.24 -5.85 13.73
C VAL A 368 -8.42 -6.38 14.56
N ILE A 369 -9.64 -5.84 14.35
CA ILE A 369 -10.88 -6.39 14.95
C ILE A 369 -11.07 -7.86 14.54
N ALA A 370 -10.99 -8.13 13.24
CA ALA A 370 -11.18 -9.50 12.73
C ALA A 370 -10.14 -10.48 13.31
N ALA A 371 -8.87 -10.05 13.42
CA ALA A 371 -7.85 -10.87 14.06
C ALA A 371 -8.17 -11.17 15.53
N ALA A 372 -8.70 -10.18 16.27
CA ALA A 372 -9.10 -10.39 17.66
C ALA A 372 -10.33 -11.30 17.78
N GLN A 373 -11.29 -11.23 16.84
CA GLN A 373 -12.44 -12.15 16.82
C GLN A 373 -11.97 -13.60 16.69
N ALA A 374 -11.03 -13.89 15.79
CA ALA A 374 -10.47 -15.23 15.61
C ALA A 374 -9.66 -15.73 16.83
N LEU A 375 -9.07 -14.79 17.58
CA LEU A 375 -8.19 -15.12 18.73
C LEU A 375 -8.87 -15.02 20.09
N ARG A 376 -10.11 -14.56 20.16
CA ARG A 376 -10.83 -14.41 21.43
C ARG A 376 -10.97 -15.77 22.13
N GLY A 377 -10.39 -15.89 23.33
CA GLY A 377 -10.37 -17.13 24.09
C GLY A 377 -9.47 -18.23 23.53
N GLN A 378 -8.69 -17.93 22.51
CA GLN A 378 -7.68 -18.83 21.92
C GLN A 378 -6.28 -18.46 22.41
N SER A 379 -5.28 -19.23 21.98
CA SER A 379 -3.86 -18.98 22.27
C SER A 379 -3.03 -19.20 21.01
N CYS A 380 -2.05 -18.33 20.79
CA CYS A 380 -1.01 -18.54 19.78
C CYS A 380 -0.07 -19.72 20.10
N GLY A 381 -0.25 -20.36 21.24
CA GLY A 381 0.60 -21.43 21.75
C GLY A 381 1.88 -20.90 22.43
N ASN A 382 2.71 -21.85 22.89
CA ASN A 382 3.98 -21.59 23.57
C ASN A 382 5.18 -22.23 22.85
N ASP A 383 5.02 -22.54 21.57
CA ASP A 383 6.03 -23.10 20.67
C ASP A 383 6.69 -21.98 19.84
N ALA A 384 7.28 -22.31 18.71
CA ALA A 384 8.06 -21.40 17.87
C ALA A 384 7.24 -20.28 17.22
N PHE A 385 5.91 -20.43 17.08
CA PHE A 385 5.07 -19.44 16.43
C PHE A 385 4.95 -18.15 17.25
N SER A 386 5.06 -17.01 16.58
CA SER A 386 4.84 -15.69 17.18
C SER A 386 3.91 -14.84 16.32
N LEU A 387 3.08 -14.00 16.95
CA LEU A 387 2.20 -13.05 16.27
C LEU A 387 2.51 -11.62 16.71
N ALA A 388 2.73 -10.72 15.74
CA ALA A 388 2.85 -9.28 16.00
C ALA A 388 1.78 -8.50 15.25
N VAL A 389 1.15 -7.53 15.93
CA VAL A 389 0.10 -6.67 15.39
C VAL A 389 0.50 -5.20 15.53
N TYR A 390 0.43 -4.46 14.44
CA TYR A 390 0.80 -3.05 14.33
C TYR A 390 -0.41 -2.22 13.87
N PRO A 391 -1.21 -1.65 14.76
CA PRO A 391 -2.26 -0.71 14.36
C PRO A 391 -1.67 0.44 13.53
N SER A 392 -2.36 0.83 12.46
CA SER A 392 -1.82 1.75 11.43
C SER A 392 -1.67 3.20 11.90
N SER A 393 -2.39 3.58 12.98
CA SER A 393 -2.28 4.91 13.60
C SER A 393 -2.62 4.87 15.09
N GLN A 394 -2.23 5.92 15.84
CA GLN A 394 -2.62 6.06 17.23
C GLN A 394 -4.14 6.25 17.42
N PRO A 395 -4.87 7.00 16.59
CA PRO A 395 -6.33 7.00 16.66
C PRO A 395 -6.94 5.60 16.57
N VAL A 396 -6.50 4.79 15.60
CA VAL A 396 -6.93 3.37 15.49
C VAL A 396 -6.56 2.59 16.74
N PHE A 397 -5.32 2.71 17.21
CA PHE A 397 -4.86 2.00 18.42
C PHE A 397 -5.67 2.37 19.66
N MET A 398 -6.00 3.65 19.83
CA MET A 398 -6.80 4.12 20.97
C MET A 398 -8.20 3.51 20.99
N ASP A 399 -8.88 3.47 19.86
CA ASP A 399 -10.23 2.91 19.79
C ASP A 399 -10.23 1.39 20.01
N LEU A 400 -9.25 0.67 19.42
CA LEU A 400 -9.03 -0.75 19.68
C LEU A 400 -8.78 -1.03 21.17
N ALA A 401 -7.99 -0.19 21.84
CA ALA A 401 -7.71 -0.33 23.27
C ALA A 401 -8.98 -0.07 24.13
N GLN A 402 -9.76 0.95 23.79
CA GLN A 402 -11.01 1.29 24.50
C GLN A 402 -12.06 0.18 24.38
N LYS A 403 -12.08 -0.53 23.25
CA LYS A 403 -13.00 -1.65 23.00
C LYS A 403 -12.49 -3.01 23.52
N GLY A 404 -11.33 -3.03 24.20
CA GLY A 404 -10.77 -4.26 24.78
C GLY A 404 -10.05 -5.17 23.78
N VAL A 405 -10.03 -4.81 22.49
CA VAL A 405 -9.41 -5.61 21.41
C VAL A 405 -7.93 -5.86 21.65
N VAL A 406 -7.22 -4.85 22.15
CA VAL A 406 -5.80 -4.98 22.54
C VAL A 406 -5.63 -6.01 23.66
N THR A 407 -6.55 -6.03 24.63
CA THR A 407 -6.52 -6.99 25.75
C THR A 407 -6.76 -8.42 25.25
N ASP A 408 -7.72 -8.61 24.33
CA ASP A 408 -8.02 -9.92 23.74
C ASP A 408 -6.78 -10.48 23.00
N LEU A 409 -6.13 -9.63 22.16
CA LEU A 409 -4.93 -10.00 21.43
C LEU A 409 -3.74 -10.33 22.35
N LEU A 410 -3.50 -9.51 23.38
CA LEU A 410 -2.45 -9.77 24.38
C LEU A 410 -2.74 -11.05 25.18
N GLY A 411 -4.00 -11.28 25.54
CA GLY A 411 -4.43 -12.50 26.22
C GLY A 411 -4.20 -13.77 25.40
N ALA A 412 -4.31 -13.67 24.07
CA ALA A 412 -3.99 -14.76 23.14
C ALA A 412 -2.47 -14.97 22.94
N GLY A 413 -1.61 -14.07 23.41
CA GLY A 413 -0.16 -14.14 23.28
C GLY A 413 0.40 -13.32 22.09
N ALA A 414 -0.40 -12.48 21.44
CA ALA A 414 0.10 -11.57 20.41
C ALA A 414 0.91 -10.42 21.01
N VAL A 415 1.89 -9.91 20.28
CA VAL A 415 2.66 -8.71 20.62
C VAL A 415 2.07 -7.50 19.89
N ILE A 416 1.68 -6.48 20.65
CA ILE A 416 1.15 -5.25 20.07
C ILE A 416 2.26 -4.22 19.95
N ARG A 417 2.40 -3.63 18.76
CA ARG A 417 3.40 -2.63 18.43
C ARG A 417 2.72 -1.28 18.13
N THR A 418 3.53 -0.24 17.88
CA THR A 418 3.03 1.07 17.41
C THR A 418 3.01 1.15 15.88
N ALA A 419 2.42 2.20 15.32
CA ALA A 419 2.39 2.45 13.89
C ALA A 419 3.81 2.48 13.29
N PHE A 420 4.11 1.52 12.40
CA PHE A 420 5.43 1.34 11.82
C PHE A 420 5.35 0.53 10.53
N CYS A 421 6.06 0.95 9.49
CA CYS A 421 6.11 0.26 8.19
C CYS A 421 7.21 -0.82 8.11
N GLY A 422 8.02 -0.98 9.15
CA GLY A 422 9.20 -1.86 9.16
C GLY A 422 8.98 -3.27 8.64
N PRO A 423 7.92 -3.99 9.04
CA PRO A 423 7.65 -5.33 8.54
C PRO A 423 7.45 -5.43 7.02
N CYS A 424 7.14 -4.32 6.33
CA CYS A 424 6.99 -4.30 4.87
C CYS A 424 8.34 -4.30 4.11
N PHE A 425 9.45 -3.93 4.79
CA PHE A 425 10.76 -3.79 4.13
C PHE A 425 11.95 -4.36 4.92
N GLY A 426 11.71 -5.23 5.90
CA GLY A 426 12.76 -5.97 6.61
C GLY A 426 13.36 -5.23 7.80
N ALA A 427 12.68 -4.24 8.35
CA ALA A 427 13.06 -3.58 9.59
C ALA A 427 12.09 -3.96 10.71
N GLY A 428 12.54 -4.73 11.67
CA GLY A 428 11.75 -5.19 12.80
C GLY A 428 10.93 -6.45 12.55
N ASP A 429 10.75 -7.21 13.61
CA ASP A 429 10.06 -8.51 13.62
C ASP A 429 10.52 -9.43 12.47
N THR A 430 11.85 -9.56 12.33
CA THR A 430 12.46 -10.45 11.35
C THR A 430 12.25 -11.91 11.74
N PRO A 431 11.98 -12.81 10.78
CA PRO A 431 11.88 -14.24 11.08
C PRO A 431 13.27 -14.83 11.38
N ILE A 432 13.29 -16.01 11.98
CA ILE A 432 14.51 -16.79 12.16
C ILE A 432 15.10 -17.22 10.80
N ASN A 433 16.40 -17.56 10.77
CA ASN A 433 16.99 -18.19 9.58
C ASN A 433 16.20 -19.45 9.22
N ASN A 434 16.00 -19.70 7.94
CA ASN A 434 15.15 -20.77 7.41
C ASN A 434 13.67 -20.65 7.84
N GLY A 435 13.20 -19.49 8.33
CA GLY A 435 11.83 -19.29 8.76
C GLY A 435 10.89 -18.90 7.63
N LEU A 436 9.60 -19.26 7.78
CA LEU A 436 8.50 -18.76 6.96
C LEU A 436 7.61 -17.85 7.80
N SER A 437 7.48 -16.60 7.39
CA SER A 437 6.60 -15.59 7.99
C SER A 437 5.37 -15.38 7.11
N ILE A 438 4.17 -15.41 7.70
CA ILE A 438 2.93 -15.01 7.00
C ILE A 438 2.55 -13.59 7.40
N ARG A 439 2.29 -12.72 6.43
CA ARG A 439 2.08 -11.30 6.69
C ARG A 439 0.88 -10.71 5.96
N HIS A 440 0.08 -9.94 6.67
CA HIS A 440 -0.78 -8.96 6.05
C HIS A 440 -0.01 -7.64 5.96
N THR A 441 0.81 -7.56 4.95
CA THR A 441 1.61 -6.41 4.51
C THR A 441 1.55 -6.35 2.99
N THR A 442 2.35 -5.50 2.36
CA THR A 442 2.21 -5.27 0.92
C THR A 442 3.16 -6.09 0.05
N ARG A 443 4.33 -6.51 0.55
CA ARG A 443 5.39 -7.14 -0.25
C ARG A 443 6.04 -8.34 0.42
N ASN A 444 6.44 -9.30 -0.42
CA ASN A 444 7.18 -10.49 -0.01
C ASN A 444 8.39 -10.77 -0.93
N PHE A 445 8.99 -9.71 -1.48
CA PHE A 445 10.20 -9.82 -2.29
C PHE A 445 11.37 -10.43 -1.51
N PRO A 446 12.36 -11.04 -2.19
CA PRO A 446 13.52 -11.63 -1.54
C PRO A 446 14.22 -10.65 -0.60
N ASN A 447 14.63 -11.14 0.57
CA ASN A 447 15.37 -10.40 1.61
C ASN A 447 14.63 -9.19 2.22
N ARG A 448 13.37 -8.96 1.87
CA ARG A 448 12.52 -7.90 2.46
C ARG A 448 12.04 -8.22 3.87
N GLU A 449 12.30 -9.41 4.35
CA GLU A 449 12.06 -9.86 5.73
C GLU A 449 13.24 -9.58 6.67
N GLY A 450 14.40 -9.16 6.14
CA GLY A 450 15.59 -8.78 6.89
C GLY A 450 16.72 -9.81 6.88
N SER A 451 16.60 -10.94 6.15
CA SER A 451 17.70 -11.90 5.98
C SER A 451 18.82 -11.34 5.10
N LYS A 452 20.03 -11.86 5.32
CA LYS A 452 21.26 -11.47 4.60
C LYS A 452 21.95 -12.70 4.04
N PRO A 453 21.69 -13.07 2.79
CA PRO A 453 22.30 -14.28 2.18
C PRO A 453 23.82 -14.29 2.23
N GLY A 454 24.48 -13.13 2.13
CA GLY A 454 25.94 -13.02 2.31
C GLY A 454 26.46 -13.47 3.68
N ASN A 455 25.59 -13.54 4.69
CA ASN A 455 25.88 -14.08 6.02
C ASN A 455 25.36 -15.53 6.20
N GLY A 456 24.98 -16.22 5.12
CA GLY A 456 24.38 -17.55 5.17
C GLY A 456 22.92 -17.56 5.68
N GLN A 457 22.24 -16.40 5.70
CA GLN A 457 20.87 -16.28 6.19
C GLN A 457 19.88 -16.20 5.04
N MET A 458 18.82 -16.98 5.11
CA MET A 458 17.66 -16.86 4.23
C MET A 458 16.39 -17.23 4.99
N SER A 459 15.38 -16.43 4.83
CA SER A 459 14.02 -16.68 5.30
C SER A 459 13.05 -16.16 4.24
N ALA A 460 11.76 -16.38 4.44
CA ALA A 460 10.79 -16.03 3.43
C ALA A 460 9.51 -15.45 4.04
N VAL A 461 8.81 -14.65 3.23
CA VAL A 461 7.51 -14.09 3.55
C VAL A 461 6.48 -14.61 2.57
N ALA A 462 5.32 -15.04 3.08
CA ALA A 462 4.10 -15.20 2.32
C ALA A 462 3.08 -14.15 2.75
N LEU A 463 2.28 -13.64 1.80
CA LEU A 463 1.23 -12.67 2.10
C LEU A 463 -0.10 -13.37 2.29
N MET A 464 -0.84 -12.99 3.34
CA MET A 464 -2.17 -13.51 3.66
C MET A 464 -3.03 -12.43 4.30
N ASP A 465 -4.36 -12.63 4.27
CA ASP A 465 -5.26 -11.78 5.04
C ASP A 465 -5.09 -11.96 6.57
N ALA A 466 -5.34 -10.88 7.31
CA ALA A 466 -5.26 -10.86 8.78
C ALA A 466 -6.14 -11.93 9.44
N ARG A 467 -7.28 -12.25 8.84
CA ARG A 467 -8.21 -13.30 9.30
C ARG A 467 -7.58 -14.68 9.23
N SER A 468 -6.95 -15.02 8.10
CA SER A 468 -6.26 -16.31 7.91
C SER A 468 -4.96 -16.38 8.73
N ILE A 469 -4.26 -15.24 8.95
CA ILE A 469 -3.12 -15.18 9.88
C ILE A 469 -3.58 -15.49 11.30
N ALA A 470 -4.67 -14.88 11.77
CA ALA A 470 -5.20 -15.12 13.10
C ALA A 470 -5.74 -16.56 13.27
N ALA A 471 -6.39 -17.11 12.23
CA ALA A 471 -6.78 -18.52 12.21
C ALA A 471 -5.58 -19.46 12.33
N THR A 472 -4.50 -19.17 11.61
CA THR A 472 -3.23 -19.89 11.69
C THR A 472 -2.60 -19.78 13.08
N ALA A 473 -2.64 -18.58 13.69
CA ALA A 473 -2.16 -18.34 15.05
C ALA A 473 -2.95 -19.15 16.08
N ALA A 474 -4.29 -19.12 16.02
CA ALA A 474 -5.17 -19.92 16.90
C ALA A 474 -4.95 -21.43 16.75
N ASN A 475 -4.38 -21.87 15.64
CA ASN A 475 -4.02 -23.27 15.35
C ASN A 475 -2.52 -23.57 15.57
N GLY A 476 -1.84 -22.80 16.43
CA GLY A 476 -0.45 -23.03 16.83
C GLY A 476 0.56 -22.91 15.67
N GLY A 477 0.27 -22.10 14.66
CA GLY A 477 1.12 -21.88 13.49
C GLY A 477 0.85 -22.81 12.30
N PHE A 478 -0.10 -23.74 12.39
CA PHE A 478 -0.50 -24.55 11.22
C PHE A 478 -1.38 -23.75 10.27
N LEU A 479 -0.95 -23.64 9.01
CA LEU A 479 -1.63 -22.87 7.98
C LEU A 479 -3.12 -23.22 7.90
N THR A 480 -3.97 -22.23 8.15
CA THR A 480 -5.42 -22.37 8.30
C THR A 480 -6.13 -21.24 7.54
N ALA A 481 -7.13 -21.61 6.75
CA ALA A 481 -7.98 -20.66 6.07
C ALA A 481 -8.98 -20.02 7.06
N ALA A 482 -9.24 -18.73 6.93
CA ALA A 482 -10.19 -18.04 7.80
C ALA A 482 -11.62 -18.57 7.66
N THR A 483 -11.99 -19.11 6.51
CA THR A 483 -13.30 -19.76 6.26
C THR A 483 -13.51 -21.07 7.03
N ASP A 484 -12.45 -21.61 7.65
CA ASP A 484 -12.56 -22.80 8.52
C ASP A 484 -13.04 -22.44 9.94
N LEU A 485 -13.16 -21.14 10.24
CA LEU A 485 -13.65 -20.63 11.52
C LEU A 485 -15.08 -20.09 11.38
N ASP A 486 -15.86 -20.27 12.46
CA ASP A 486 -17.20 -19.69 12.60
C ASP A 486 -17.21 -18.68 13.79
N CYS A 487 -16.45 -17.59 13.65
CA CYS A 487 -16.27 -16.59 14.69
C CYS A 487 -16.48 -15.14 14.22
N TRP A 488 -16.94 -14.96 12.98
CA TRP A 488 -17.01 -13.65 12.34
C TRP A 488 -18.25 -12.89 12.74
N GLU A 489 -18.07 -11.82 13.50
CA GLU A 489 -19.11 -10.92 13.97
C GLU A 489 -19.05 -9.60 13.19
N ALA A 490 -20.12 -8.81 13.27
CA ALA A 490 -20.14 -7.45 12.75
C ALA A 490 -19.00 -6.63 13.41
N VAL A 491 -18.28 -5.89 12.58
CA VAL A 491 -17.24 -4.99 13.09
C VAL A 491 -17.89 -3.83 13.84
N PRO A 492 -17.49 -3.53 15.09
CA PRO A 492 -17.98 -2.35 15.81
C PRO A 492 -17.60 -1.07 15.07
N ASP A 493 -18.46 -0.05 15.14
CA ASP A 493 -18.21 1.24 14.53
C ASP A 493 -16.89 1.83 15.05
N TYR A 494 -16.05 2.31 14.14
CA TYR A 494 -14.83 3.02 14.48
C TYR A 494 -15.15 4.39 15.07
N ALA A 495 -14.48 4.78 16.15
CA ALA A 495 -14.60 6.10 16.77
C ALA A 495 -13.29 6.87 16.62
N PHE A 496 -13.18 7.69 15.57
CA PHE A 496 -11.98 8.48 15.31
C PHE A 496 -11.75 9.54 16.40
N ASN A 497 -10.61 9.48 17.07
CA ASN A 497 -10.18 10.47 18.04
C ASN A 497 -9.00 11.28 17.51
N PRO A 498 -9.16 12.56 17.14
CA PRO A 498 -8.07 13.37 16.58
C PRO A 498 -7.04 13.86 17.63
N ALA A 499 -7.19 13.55 18.91
CA ALA A 499 -6.31 14.05 19.97
C ALA A 499 -4.81 13.75 19.74
N PRO A 500 -4.39 12.55 19.32
CA PRO A 500 -3.00 12.28 19.01
C PRO A 500 -2.43 13.20 17.93
N TYR A 501 -3.22 13.45 16.87
CA TYR A 501 -2.82 14.34 15.79
C TYR A 501 -2.74 15.79 16.23
N LYS A 502 -3.76 16.27 16.95
CA LYS A 502 -3.80 17.64 17.47
C LYS A 502 -2.65 17.94 18.43
N SER A 503 -2.22 16.95 19.21
CA SER A 503 -1.15 17.14 20.20
C SER A 503 0.25 16.97 19.64
N ARG A 504 0.45 16.19 18.58
CA ARG A 504 1.78 15.78 18.15
C ARG A 504 2.16 16.20 16.74
N VAL A 505 1.21 16.35 15.82
CA VAL A 505 1.50 16.70 14.43
C VAL A 505 1.72 18.21 14.32
N TYR A 506 2.87 18.62 13.75
CA TYR A 506 3.13 20.01 13.45
C TYR A 506 2.46 20.43 12.16
N GLN A 507 1.62 21.46 12.21
CA GLN A 507 0.81 21.99 11.10
C GLN A 507 1.43 23.27 10.53
N GLY A 508 2.61 23.17 9.96
CA GLY A 508 3.35 24.32 9.42
C GLY A 508 2.68 24.96 8.21
N PHE A 509 1.99 24.18 7.40
CA PHE A 509 1.26 24.72 6.25
C PHE A 509 0.18 25.73 6.66
N VAL A 510 -0.52 25.44 7.76
CA VAL A 510 -1.54 26.36 8.34
C VAL A 510 -0.89 27.53 9.08
N LYS A 511 0.18 27.25 9.84
CA LYS A 511 0.90 28.26 10.66
C LYS A 511 1.76 29.22 9.83
N GLY A 512 2.12 28.79 8.62
CA GLY A 512 3.06 29.50 7.74
C GLY A 512 4.52 29.13 8.00
N ALA A 513 5.36 29.45 7.03
CA ALA A 513 6.81 29.27 7.12
C ALA A 513 7.41 30.20 8.17
N THR A 514 8.48 29.74 8.83
CA THR A 514 9.21 30.50 9.86
C THR A 514 10.65 30.76 9.43
N GLN A 515 11.40 31.54 10.24
CA GLN A 515 12.83 31.76 10.04
C GLN A 515 13.72 30.74 10.79
N GLN A 516 13.12 29.62 11.23
CA GLN A 516 13.88 28.59 11.93
C GLN A 516 14.99 28.01 11.03
N PRO A 517 16.23 27.86 11.55
CA PRO A 517 17.29 27.19 10.81
C PRO A 517 16.97 25.70 10.63
N LEU A 518 17.46 25.12 9.55
CA LEU A 518 17.44 23.66 9.40
C LEU A 518 18.38 23.01 10.41
N ILE A 519 17.96 21.91 10.99
CA ILE A 519 18.77 21.12 11.91
C ILE A 519 19.40 19.98 11.10
N TYR A 520 20.73 19.99 11.01
CA TYR A 520 21.51 18.99 10.29
C TYR A 520 22.14 18.00 11.28
N GLY A 521 21.97 16.71 11.01
CA GLY A 521 22.83 15.69 11.61
C GLY A 521 24.18 15.59 10.88
N PRO A 522 25.17 14.90 11.44
CA PRO A 522 26.50 14.78 10.82
C PRO A 522 26.51 14.15 9.43
N ASN A 523 25.50 13.34 9.13
CA ASN A 523 25.28 12.65 7.85
C ASN A 523 24.48 13.49 6.83
N ILE A 524 23.88 14.61 7.26
CA ILE A 524 23.06 15.47 6.39
C ILE A 524 23.89 16.68 5.99
N LYS A 525 24.15 16.83 4.70
CA LYS A 525 24.94 17.94 4.16
C LYS A 525 24.22 18.56 2.98
N ASP A 526 24.39 19.85 2.81
CA ASP A 526 23.90 20.53 1.61
C ASP A 526 24.61 19.99 0.36
N TRP A 527 23.89 20.01 -0.75
CA TRP A 527 24.50 19.75 -2.05
C TRP A 527 25.62 20.77 -2.30
N PRO A 528 26.77 20.34 -2.87
CA PRO A 528 27.78 21.27 -3.32
C PRO A 528 27.23 22.17 -4.43
N GLU A 529 27.80 23.35 -4.59
CA GLU A 529 27.49 24.19 -5.75
C GLU A 529 27.82 23.43 -7.03
N LEU A 530 26.82 23.26 -7.88
CA LEU A 530 26.97 22.63 -9.18
C LEU A 530 27.08 23.72 -10.24
N GLY A 531 28.08 23.60 -11.13
CA GLY A 531 28.16 24.44 -12.32
C GLY A 531 26.98 24.19 -13.27
N ALA A 532 26.68 25.13 -14.13
CA ALA A 532 25.69 24.92 -15.19
C ALA A 532 26.08 23.71 -16.07
N LEU A 533 25.09 22.91 -16.45
CA LEU A 533 25.30 21.84 -17.42
C LEU A 533 25.77 22.44 -18.74
N THR A 534 26.83 21.88 -19.30
CA THR A 534 27.31 22.23 -20.65
C THR A 534 26.57 21.39 -21.70
N GLU A 535 26.56 21.88 -22.94
CA GLU A 535 25.94 21.12 -24.07
C GLU A 535 26.61 19.76 -24.29
N ASN A 536 27.88 19.64 -23.92
CA ASN A 536 28.65 18.40 -24.03
C ASN A 536 29.31 18.07 -22.68
N ILE A 537 29.15 16.82 -22.22
CA ILE A 537 29.78 16.31 -21.01
C ILE A 537 30.79 15.25 -21.43
N LEU A 538 32.08 15.47 -21.12
CA LEU A 538 33.12 14.46 -21.30
C LEU A 538 33.17 13.57 -20.05
N LEU A 539 32.83 12.29 -20.23
CA LEU A 539 32.83 11.30 -19.16
C LEU A 539 33.88 10.22 -19.43
N LYS A 540 34.54 9.76 -18.37
CA LYS A 540 35.39 8.57 -18.40
C LYS A 540 34.61 7.40 -17.86
N VAL A 541 34.54 6.30 -18.64
CA VAL A 541 33.93 5.05 -18.16
C VAL A 541 34.83 4.47 -17.08
N ALA A 542 34.34 4.44 -15.84
CA ALA A 542 35.06 3.91 -14.69
C ALA A 542 34.79 2.42 -14.47
N SER A 543 33.61 1.93 -14.86
CA SER A 543 33.22 0.53 -14.77
C SER A 543 32.25 0.19 -15.90
N LYS A 544 32.30 -1.04 -16.37
CA LYS A 544 31.34 -1.61 -17.32
C LYS A 544 30.80 -2.90 -16.72
N ILE A 545 29.49 -2.91 -16.49
CA ILE A 545 28.77 -4.07 -15.98
C ILE A 545 28.14 -4.77 -17.18
N LEU A 546 28.37 -6.08 -17.30
CA LEU A 546 27.93 -6.88 -18.43
C LEU A 546 26.70 -7.74 -18.12
N ASP A 547 26.38 -7.89 -16.84
CA ASP A 547 25.27 -8.68 -16.34
C ASP A 547 24.24 -7.79 -15.65
N ASP A 548 23.04 -8.31 -15.41
CA ASP A 548 22.00 -7.64 -14.64
C ASP A 548 22.48 -7.42 -13.20
N VAL A 549 22.36 -6.19 -12.72
CA VAL A 549 22.73 -5.79 -11.35
C VAL A 549 21.52 -5.19 -10.68
N THR A 550 21.36 -5.49 -9.40
CA THR A 550 20.32 -4.89 -8.57
C THR A 550 20.93 -3.83 -7.64
N THR A 551 20.09 -3.04 -7.00
CA THR A 551 20.52 -2.05 -5.99
C THR A 551 21.10 -2.71 -4.71
N THR A 552 21.07 -4.02 -4.63
CA THR A 552 21.61 -4.81 -3.52
C THR A 552 22.97 -5.45 -3.85
N ASP A 553 23.43 -5.36 -5.08
CA ASP A 553 24.75 -5.77 -5.54
C ASP A 553 25.75 -4.62 -5.37
#